data_51725ccaaa832752edee17a91e9985e3
#
_entry.id   51725ccaaa832752edee17a91e9985e3
#
_cell.length_a   1.000
_cell.length_b   1.000
_cell.length_c   1.000
_cell.angle_alpha   90.00
_cell.angle_beta   90.00
_cell.angle_gamma   90.00
#
_symmetry.space_group_name_H-M   'P 1'
#
loop_
_entity.id
_entity.type
_entity.pdbx_description
1 polymer ?
#
loop_
_entity_poly.entity_id
_entity_poly.type
_entity_poly.pdbx_seq_one_letter_code
_entity_poly.pdbx_strand_id
1 'polypeptide(L)'
;TMKKNAVRIGIVFLALVLSLGAYKIYQDSLKEKGAKAIQIVIQDDQENVLFDKVVHTDALTLGDLLDEMIADKKITVSFEGNKTDVYGRYITAIDGVDAATAGPWWVYGSDNNTECVAAGYCGGIDVNPIHDKDKFTFSLSMGY
;
A
#
# COMPACT_ATOMS: atom_id res chain seq x y z
N THR A 1 -27.07 30.88 40.28
CA THR A 1 -27.74 30.02 39.34
C THR A 1 -27.33 30.29 37.89
N MET A 2 -27.08 31.54 37.50
CA MET A 2 -26.51 31.82 36.18
C MET A 2 -25.11 31.21 36.02
N LYS A 3 -24.30 31.20 37.08
CA LYS A 3 -22.98 30.53 37.04
C LYS A 3 -23.06 29.04 36.81
N LYS A 4 -24.04 28.34 37.42
CA LYS A 4 -24.25 26.90 37.22
C LYS A 4 -24.65 26.59 35.78
N ASN A 5 -25.52 27.38 35.20
CA ASN A 5 -25.96 27.19 33.81
C ASN A 5 -24.85 27.50 32.81
N ALA A 6 -24.07 28.52 33.05
CA ALA A 6 -22.92 28.86 32.22
C ALA A 6 -21.85 27.75 32.20
N VAL A 7 -21.56 27.15 33.38
CA VAL A 7 -20.62 26.05 33.51
C VAL A 7 -21.14 24.80 32.76
N ARG A 8 -22.42 24.48 32.90
CA ARG A 8 -23.03 23.32 32.17
C ARG A 8 -22.99 23.51 30.68
N ILE A 9 -23.34 24.69 30.20
CA ILE A 9 -23.29 25.00 28.75
C ILE A 9 -21.84 24.93 28.25
N GLY A 10 -20.88 25.43 29.01
CA GLY A 10 -19.46 25.36 28.68
C GLY A 10 -18.94 23.91 28.57
N ILE A 11 -19.32 23.04 29.50
CA ILE A 11 -18.94 21.63 29.48
C ILE A 11 -19.53 20.90 28.26
N VAL A 12 -20.80 21.11 27.95
CA VAL A 12 -21.47 20.50 26.80
C VAL A 12 -20.82 20.98 25.50
N PHE A 13 -20.54 22.27 25.39
CA PHE A 13 -19.88 22.84 24.23
C PHE A 13 -18.47 22.26 24.03
N LEU A 14 -17.70 22.14 25.11
CA LEU A 14 -16.35 21.57 25.07
C LEU A 14 -16.40 20.08 24.63
N ALA A 15 -17.34 19.29 25.14
CA ALA A 15 -17.51 17.90 24.73
C ALA A 15 -17.85 17.78 23.24
N LEU A 16 -18.71 18.63 22.70
CA LEU A 16 -19.03 18.66 21.28
C LEU A 16 -17.82 19.02 20.42
N VAL A 17 -17.03 20.00 20.82
CA VAL A 17 -15.80 20.38 20.10
C VAL A 17 -14.79 19.25 20.08
N LEU A 18 -14.60 18.58 21.21
CA LEU A 18 -13.69 17.41 21.29
C LEU A 18 -14.18 16.25 20.44
N SER A 19 -15.47 15.96 20.42
CA SER A 19 -16.05 14.89 19.58
C SER A 19 -15.88 15.17 18.10
N LEU A 20 -16.14 16.39 17.65
CA LEU A 20 -15.94 16.82 16.27
C LEU A 20 -14.47 16.80 15.87
N GLY A 21 -13.59 17.23 16.76
CA GLY A 21 -12.14 17.19 16.55
C GLY A 21 -11.63 15.76 16.40
N ALA A 22 -12.05 14.84 17.27
CA ALA A 22 -11.68 13.43 17.18
C ALA A 22 -12.20 12.78 15.89
N TYR A 23 -13.43 13.06 15.49
CA TYR A 23 -14.00 12.57 14.24
C TYR A 23 -13.23 13.08 13.02
N LYS A 24 -12.89 14.36 13.00
CA LYS A 24 -12.11 14.96 11.93
C LYS A 24 -10.71 14.35 11.84
N ILE A 25 -10.03 14.17 12.97
CA ILE A 25 -8.71 13.53 13.01
C ILE A 25 -8.80 12.09 12.48
N TYR A 26 -9.82 11.35 12.84
CA TYR A 26 -10.06 10.00 12.34
C TYR A 26 -10.27 9.99 10.82
N GLN A 27 -11.10 10.89 10.28
CA GLN A 27 -11.34 10.99 8.84
C GLN A 27 -10.07 11.43 8.08
N ASP A 28 -9.33 12.40 8.61
CA ASP A 28 -8.07 12.83 8.00
C ASP A 28 -7.03 11.72 8.04
N SER A 29 -6.97 10.93 9.10
CA SER A 29 -6.11 9.75 9.20
C SER A 29 -6.45 8.71 8.13
N LEU A 30 -7.74 8.46 7.86
CA LEU A 30 -8.18 7.57 6.79
C LEU A 30 -7.79 8.12 5.41
N LYS A 31 -7.91 9.44 5.20
CA LYS A 31 -7.50 10.09 3.95
C LYS A 31 -5.98 10.01 3.74
N GLU A 32 -5.19 10.29 4.77
CA GLU A 32 -3.72 10.24 4.72
C GLU A 32 -3.21 8.83 4.49
N LYS A 33 -3.83 7.85 5.13
CA LYS A 33 -3.44 6.44 5.04
C LYS A 33 -4.09 5.71 3.86
N GLY A 34 -5.15 6.29 3.31
CA GLY A 34 -5.94 5.68 2.25
C GLY A 34 -7.02 4.72 2.77
N ALA A 35 -8.02 4.46 1.91
CA ALA A 35 -9.17 3.62 2.24
C ALA A 35 -8.88 2.13 2.10
N LYS A 36 -7.88 1.75 1.30
CA LYS A 36 -7.49 0.35 1.09
C LYS A 36 -6.39 -0.04 2.05
N ALA A 37 -6.53 -1.19 2.69
CA ALA A 37 -5.49 -1.82 3.49
C ALA A 37 -4.87 -2.95 2.66
N ILE A 38 -3.62 -2.79 2.24
CA ILE A 38 -2.92 -3.73 1.37
C ILE A 38 -1.75 -4.32 2.12
N GLN A 39 -1.70 -5.65 2.22
CA GLN A 39 -0.54 -6.33 2.79
C GLN A 39 0.51 -6.53 1.70
N ILE A 40 1.71 -6.02 1.95
CA ILE A 40 2.87 -6.17 1.06
C ILE A 40 3.91 -7.03 1.78
N VAL A 41 4.29 -8.12 1.14
CA VAL A 41 5.37 -9.00 1.58
C VAL A 41 6.45 -8.99 0.52
N ILE A 42 7.70 -8.78 0.93
CA ILE A 42 8.86 -8.79 0.04
C ILE A 42 9.86 -9.78 0.59
N GLN A 43 10.25 -10.75 -0.23
CA GLN A 43 11.18 -11.82 0.12
C GLN A 43 12.34 -11.87 -0.87
N ASP A 44 13.52 -12.27 -0.41
CA ASP A 44 14.64 -12.57 -1.30
C ASP A 44 14.55 -14.00 -1.87
N ASP A 45 15.59 -14.45 -2.59
CA ASP A 45 15.65 -15.77 -3.21
C ASP A 45 15.83 -16.92 -2.20
N GLN A 46 16.09 -16.60 -0.94
CA GLN A 46 16.25 -17.55 0.17
C GLN A 46 15.05 -17.50 1.13
N GLU A 47 13.95 -16.87 0.70
CA GLU A 47 12.73 -16.68 1.50
C GLU A 47 12.92 -15.82 2.75
N ASN A 48 14.02 -15.04 2.83
CA ASN A 48 14.17 -14.05 3.89
C ASN A 48 13.20 -12.89 3.65
N VAL A 49 12.40 -12.56 4.65
CA VAL A 49 11.42 -11.49 4.58
C VAL A 49 12.11 -10.14 4.76
N LEU A 50 12.10 -9.31 3.73
CA LEU A 50 12.66 -7.96 3.74
C LEU A 50 11.64 -6.93 4.20
N PHE A 51 10.36 -7.19 3.94
CA PHE A 51 9.25 -6.31 4.29
C PHE A 51 7.98 -7.15 4.44
N ASP A 52 7.22 -6.92 5.48
CA ASP A 52 5.91 -7.54 5.68
C ASP A 52 5.05 -6.59 6.53
N LYS A 53 4.25 -5.78 5.87
CA LYS A 53 3.37 -4.81 6.53
C LYS A 53 2.11 -4.56 5.72
N VAL A 54 1.08 -4.13 6.44
CA VAL A 54 -0.12 -3.57 5.83
C VAL A 54 0.12 -2.08 5.59
N VAL A 55 -0.07 -1.65 4.36
CA VAL A 55 -0.01 -0.24 3.98
C VAL A 55 -1.39 0.25 3.58
N HIS A 56 -1.69 1.50 3.91
CA HIS A 56 -2.97 2.12 3.57
C HIS A 56 -2.78 3.04 2.38
N THR A 57 -3.67 2.95 1.41
CA THR A 57 -3.52 3.66 0.15
C THR A 57 -4.85 3.94 -0.54
N ASP A 58 -4.89 5.00 -1.33
CA ASP A 58 -5.96 5.27 -2.29
C ASP A 58 -5.53 4.94 -3.72
N ALA A 59 -4.35 4.37 -3.92
CA ALA A 59 -3.85 3.99 -5.23
C ALA A 59 -4.80 3.03 -5.95
N LEU A 60 -4.87 3.15 -7.26
CA LEU A 60 -5.73 2.31 -8.09
C LEU A 60 -5.00 1.07 -8.62
N THR A 61 -3.68 1.15 -8.77
CA THR A 61 -2.84 0.06 -9.25
C THR A 61 -1.72 -0.22 -8.27
N LEU A 62 -1.13 -1.41 -8.39
CA LEU A 62 0.01 -1.79 -7.57
C LEU A 62 1.23 -0.89 -7.81
N GLY A 63 1.45 -0.46 -9.06
CA GLY A 63 2.54 0.46 -9.40
C GLY A 63 2.39 1.81 -8.71
N ASP A 64 1.19 2.35 -8.66
CA ASP A 64 0.90 3.58 -7.92
C ASP A 64 1.17 3.42 -6.43
N LEU A 65 0.80 2.28 -5.86
CA LEU A 65 1.09 1.98 -4.45
C LEU A 65 2.59 1.92 -4.19
N LEU A 66 3.36 1.26 -5.05
CA LEU A 66 4.81 1.21 -4.92
C LEU A 66 5.43 2.60 -5.00
N ASP A 67 4.95 3.46 -5.90
CA ASP A 67 5.40 4.85 -6.00
C ASP A 67 5.15 5.62 -4.71
N GLU A 68 3.99 5.42 -4.06
CA GLU A 68 3.69 6.01 -2.76
C GLU A 68 4.64 5.51 -1.67
N MET A 69 4.89 4.20 -1.62
CA MET A 69 5.80 3.60 -0.64
C MET A 69 7.23 4.11 -0.79
N ILE A 70 7.69 4.33 -2.01
CA ILE A 70 9.00 4.92 -2.31
C ILE A 70 9.04 6.37 -1.85
N ALA A 71 8.01 7.16 -2.16
CA ALA A 71 7.91 8.56 -1.72
C ALA A 71 7.90 8.69 -0.20
N ASP A 72 7.28 7.74 0.49
CA ASP A 72 7.22 7.68 1.95
C ASP A 72 8.47 7.05 2.59
N LYS A 73 9.45 6.68 1.77
CA LYS A 73 10.73 6.07 2.21
C LYS A 73 10.56 4.75 2.95
N LYS A 74 9.50 4.01 2.65
CA LYS A 74 9.27 2.68 3.23
C LYS A 74 10.11 1.61 2.56
N ILE A 75 10.31 1.73 1.26
CA ILE A 75 11.13 0.84 0.44
C ILE A 75 11.86 1.63 -0.63
N THR A 76 12.86 1.00 -1.25
CA THR A 76 13.46 1.48 -2.49
C THR A 76 13.19 0.47 -3.59
N VAL A 77 12.85 0.93 -4.78
CA VAL A 77 12.57 0.06 -5.93
C VAL A 77 13.18 0.69 -7.18
N SER A 78 13.84 -0.11 -7.97
CA SER A 78 14.31 0.27 -9.30
C SER A 78 13.43 -0.39 -10.35
N PHE A 79 13.10 0.36 -11.40
CA PHE A 79 12.22 -0.09 -12.47
C PHE A 79 12.90 0.04 -13.82
N GLU A 80 12.47 -0.78 -14.77
CA GLU A 80 12.69 -0.57 -16.20
C GLU A 80 11.35 -0.50 -16.94
N GLY A 81 11.36 0.17 -18.11
CA GLY A 81 10.15 0.42 -18.88
C GLY A 81 9.43 1.70 -18.48
N ASN A 82 8.32 1.97 -19.13
CA ASN A 82 7.48 3.13 -18.89
C ASN A 82 6.15 2.73 -18.27
N LYS A 83 5.66 3.56 -17.37
CA LYS A 83 4.35 3.37 -16.72
C LYS A 83 3.21 3.29 -17.73
N THR A 84 3.36 3.92 -18.88
CA THR A 84 2.36 3.95 -19.95
C THR A 84 2.53 2.83 -20.99
N ASP A 85 3.52 1.97 -20.87
CA ASP A 85 3.68 0.80 -21.72
C ASP A 85 2.51 -0.18 -21.50
N VAL A 86 2.28 -1.07 -22.48
CA VAL A 86 1.15 -2.03 -22.42
C VAL A 86 1.16 -2.85 -21.15
N TYR A 87 2.34 -3.28 -20.69
CA TYR A 87 2.49 -4.05 -19.45
C TYR A 87 3.06 -3.21 -18.29
N GLY A 88 3.29 -1.91 -18.53
CA GLY A 88 3.87 -1.01 -17.56
C GLY A 88 5.35 -1.28 -17.29
N ARG A 89 5.81 -0.83 -16.15
CA ARG A 89 7.19 -1.01 -15.68
C ARG A 89 7.37 -2.41 -15.11
N TYR A 90 8.61 -2.90 -15.08
CA TYR A 90 8.97 -4.08 -14.34
C TYR A 90 10.08 -3.77 -13.32
N ILE A 91 10.10 -4.56 -12.25
CA ILE A 91 10.99 -4.33 -11.11
C ILE A 91 12.35 -4.97 -11.39
N THR A 92 13.42 -4.20 -11.22
CA THR A 92 14.80 -4.67 -11.37
C THR A 92 15.53 -4.82 -10.03
N ALA A 93 15.13 -4.06 -9.01
CA ALA A 93 15.69 -4.15 -7.68
C ALA A 93 14.67 -3.72 -6.63
N ILE A 94 14.71 -4.34 -5.45
CA ILE A 94 13.98 -3.91 -4.26
C ILE A 94 14.96 -3.90 -3.09
N ASP A 95 15.01 -2.79 -2.36
CA ASP A 95 15.85 -2.59 -1.17
C ASP A 95 17.32 -2.99 -1.39
N GLY A 96 17.84 -2.67 -2.58
CA GLY A 96 19.24 -2.93 -2.93
C GLY A 96 19.50 -4.37 -3.39
N VAL A 97 18.48 -5.21 -3.48
CA VAL A 97 18.60 -6.58 -3.98
C VAL A 97 18.24 -6.60 -5.46
N ASP A 98 19.22 -6.81 -6.32
CA ASP A 98 19.09 -6.74 -7.76
C ASP A 98 18.66 -8.08 -8.35
N ALA A 99 17.79 -8.01 -9.38
CA ALA A 99 17.57 -9.14 -10.28
C ALA A 99 18.81 -9.33 -11.18
N ALA A 100 19.11 -10.57 -11.51
CA ALA A 100 20.19 -10.87 -12.45
C ALA A 100 19.65 -11.07 -13.87
N THR A 101 20.49 -10.85 -14.90
CA THR A 101 20.05 -11.00 -16.29
C THR A 101 19.52 -12.40 -16.60
N ALA A 102 20.16 -13.43 -16.04
CA ALA A 102 19.76 -14.83 -16.21
C ALA A 102 18.85 -15.33 -15.08
N GLY A 103 18.38 -14.45 -14.24
CA GLY A 103 17.59 -14.74 -13.04
C GLY A 103 18.45 -14.99 -11.81
N PRO A 104 17.87 -15.01 -10.61
CA PRO A 104 16.43 -14.84 -10.38
C PRO A 104 15.93 -13.41 -10.69
N TRP A 105 14.64 -13.32 -10.98
CA TRP A 105 13.96 -12.05 -11.26
C TRP A 105 12.98 -11.71 -10.16
N TRP A 106 12.68 -10.41 -10.03
CA TRP A 106 11.60 -9.97 -9.16
C TRP A 106 10.26 -10.26 -9.82
N VAL A 107 9.48 -11.11 -9.16
CA VAL A 107 8.12 -11.48 -9.55
C VAL A 107 7.19 -11.20 -8.39
N TYR A 108 5.88 -11.09 -8.67
CA TYR A 108 4.90 -10.94 -7.60
C TYR A 108 3.65 -11.73 -7.90
N GLY A 109 2.93 -12.07 -6.85
CA GLY A 109 1.67 -12.78 -6.94
C GLY A 109 0.72 -12.40 -5.81
N SER A 110 -0.51 -12.84 -5.93
CA SER A 110 -1.55 -12.65 -4.92
C SER A 110 -2.50 -13.83 -4.90
N ASP A 111 -2.85 -14.27 -3.69
CA ASP A 111 -3.83 -15.33 -3.50
C ASP A 111 -5.27 -14.81 -3.42
N ASN A 112 -5.45 -13.50 -3.27
CA ASN A 112 -6.77 -12.93 -3.03
C ASN A 112 -7.12 -11.71 -3.89
N ASN A 113 -6.18 -11.17 -4.68
CA ASN A 113 -6.50 -10.12 -5.63
C ASN A 113 -7.40 -10.69 -6.73
N THR A 114 -8.52 -10.02 -6.98
CA THR A 114 -9.55 -10.49 -7.91
C THR A 114 -9.01 -10.78 -9.31
N GLU A 115 -8.21 -9.87 -9.85
CA GLU A 115 -7.66 -9.96 -11.20
C GLU A 115 -6.60 -11.07 -11.28
N CYS A 116 -5.73 -11.18 -10.28
CA CYS A 116 -4.72 -12.23 -10.22
C CYS A 116 -5.35 -13.62 -10.13
N VAL A 117 -6.36 -13.78 -9.27
CA VAL A 117 -7.05 -15.06 -9.09
C VAL A 117 -7.80 -15.46 -10.36
N ALA A 118 -8.51 -14.51 -10.98
CA ALA A 118 -9.29 -14.78 -12.20
C ALA A 118 -8.40 -15.17 -13.37
N ALA A 119 -7.23 -14.55 -13.52
CA ALA A 119 -6.29 -14.84 -14.62
C ALA A 119 -5.35 -16.01 -14.33
N GLY A 120 -5.18 -16.39 -13.05
CA GLY A 120 -4.20 -17.39 -12.63
C GLY A 120 -2.79 -16.84 -12.47
N TYR A 121 -2.57 -15.56 -12.69
CA TYR A 121 -1.33 -14.83 -12.50
C TYR A 121 -1.63 -13.33 -12.39
N CYS A 122 -0.71 -12.57 -11.80
CA CYS A 122 -0.84 -11.12 -11.77
C CYS A 122 -0.27 -10.49 -13.04
N GLY A 123 -0.89 -9.43 -13.51
CA GLY A 123 -0.39 -8.62 -14.62
C GLY A 123 0.78 -7.73 -14.21
N GLY A 124 1.22 -6.84 -15.09
CA GLY A 124 2.22 -5.85 -14.76
C GLY A 124 1.75 -4.94 -13.62
N ILE A 125 2.67 -4.41 -12.84
CA ILE A 125 2.34 -3.61 -11.65
C ILE A 125 1.49 -2.37 -11.98
N ASP A 126 1.74 -1.75 -13.13
CA ASP A 126 1.04 -0.52 -13.54
C ASP A 126 -0.34 -0.76 -14.14
N VAL A 127 -0.66 -2.01 -14.47
CA VAL A 127 -1.95 -2.39 -15.06
C VAL A 127 -2.79 -3.29 -14.16
N ASN A 128 -2.25 -3.73 -13.03
CA ASN A 128 -2.98 -4.59 -12.11
C ASN A 128 -3.71 -3.75 -11.06
N PRO A 129 -5.05 -3.72 -11.08
CA PRO A 129 -5.82 -3.02 -10.05
C PRO A 129 -5.62 -3.64 -8.67
N ILE A 130 -5.75 -2.82 -7.64
CA ILE A 130 -5.70 -3.27 -6.26
C ILE A 130 -7.02 -2.97 -5.55
N HIS A 131 -7.38 -3.81 -4.60
CA HIS A 131 -8.63 -3.72 -3.84
C HIS A 131 -8.34 -3.82 -2.34
N ASP A 132 -9.23 -3.30 -1.53
CA ASP A 132 -9.10 -3.36 -0.08
C ASP A 132 -8.89 -4.80 0.40
N LYS A 133 -7.96 -4.98 1.33
CA LYS A 133 -7.58 -6.27 1.93
C LYS A 133 -6.79 -7.21 1.01
N ASP A 134 -6.36 -6.75 -0.14
CA ASP A 134 -5.46 -7.52 -0.99
C ASP A 134 -4.12 -7.78 -0.30
N LYS A 135 -3.51 -8.90 -0.63
CA LYS A 135 -2.16 -9.27 -0.24
C LYS A 135 -1.32 -9.57 -1.47
N PHE A 136 -0.16 -8.92 -1.56
CA PHE A 136 0.81 -9.17 -2.64
C PHE A 136 2.13 -9.62 -2.05
N THR A 137 2.72 -10.64 -2.65
CA THR A 137 4.04 -11.16 -2.29
C THR A 137 4.99 -10.95 -3.45
N PHE A 138 6.08 -10.21 -3.19
CA PHE A 138 7.17 -10.00 -4.13
C PHE A 138 8.31 -10.94 -3.74
N SER A 139 8.86 -11.64 -4.71
CA SER A 139 9.98 -12.56 -4.46
C SER A 139 10.94 -12.59 -5.63
N LEU A 140 12.20 -12.88 -5.33
CA LEU A 140 13.19 -13.23 -6.34
C LEU A 140 13.02 -14.70 -6.70
N SER A 141 12.73 -14.99 -7.95
CA SER A 141 12.45 -16.35 -8.40
C SER A 141 12.99 -16.58 -9.80
N MET A 142 13.31 -17.83 -10.11
CA MET A 142 13.71 -18.26 -11.46
C MET A 142 12.53 -18.38 -12.42
N GLY A 143 11.32 -18.16 -11.97
CA GLY A 143 10.10 -18.18 -12.77
C GLY A 143 8.85 -18.18 -11.89
N TYR A 144 7.70 -18.17 -12.54
CA TYR A 144 6.40 -18.22 -11.87
C TYR A 144 6.04 -19.66 -11.44
#